data_8c1d672d92795c85cc809879228feb2f
#
_entry.id   8c1d672d92795c85cc809879228feb2f
#
_cell.length_a   1.000
_cell.length_b   1.000
_cell.length_c   1.000
_cell.angle_alpha   90.00
_cell.angle_beta   90.00
_cell.angle_gamma   90.00
#
_symmetry.space_group_name_H-M   'P 1'
#
loop_
_entity.id
_entity.type
_entity.pdbx_description
1 polymer ?
#
loop_
_entity_poly.entity_id
_entity_poly.type
_entity_poly.pdbx_seq_one_letter_code
_entity_poly.pdbx_strand_id
1 'polypeptide(L)'
;MAIKFNNVSYLDKLKDINYTFKEGEITYLIGSSGSGKTLLSYLMLGLVLPTKGNLSVLGNIIDSETKDFTYIRRQVGYVFQEPMEEFFTTSVKEEIEFGLKNNKFKLDKLDKQVASALKMVGLPLSYLEQNPFTLSGGEREKLAIAIALSLNPKVIILDEPTIYLDDKSIYELVELIKKIKEKYNKTIIIITNDINFVMKLEGNILLLKKGKVNLDITSDKLLDNIDKLKRSGMEVPSIINFINRCDKIKNKKFTKTLDIDKLVEEIKNDKQI
;
A
#
# COMPACT_ATOMS: atom_id res chain seq x y z
N MET A 1 -15.19 0.02 -10.63
CA MET A 1 -14.19 1.07 -10.32
C MET A 1 -14.22 1.32 -8.83
N ALA A 2 -13.08 1.18 -8.15
CA ALA A 2 -13.03 1.43 -6.71
C ALA A 2 -12.95 2.94 -6.40
N ILE A 3 -11.96 3.64 -6.99
CA ILE A 3 -11.75 5.07 -6.75
C ILE A 3 -11.40 5.74 -8.08
N LYS A 4 -12.03 6.88 -8.38
CA LYS A 4 -11.77 7.63 -9.61
C LYS A 4 -11.51 9.09 -9.32
N PHE A 5 -10.36 9.56 -9.76
CA PHE A 5 -9.96 10.96 -9.82
C PHE A 5 -10.18 11.48 -11.24
N ASN A 6 -10.91 12.58 -11.38
CA ASN A 6 -11.17 13.23 -12.65
C ASN A 6 -10.84 14.72 -12.52
N ASN A 7 -9.66 15.13 -13.04
CA ASN A 7 -9.07 16.45 -12.92
C ASN A 7 -9.03 16.99 -11.48
N VAL A 8 -8.76 16.09 -10.50
CA VAL A 8 -8.76 16.46 -9.09
C VAL A 8 -7.52 17.27 -8.75
N SER A 9 -7.74 18.42 -8.12
CA SER A 9 -6.68 19.22 -7.52
C SER A 9 -6.98 19.49 -6.05
N TYR A 10 -5.94 19.67 -5.25
CA TYR A 10 -6.05 20.06 -3.85
C TYR A 10 -5.01 21.12 -3.54
N LEU A 11 -5.49 22.36 -3.31
CA LEU A 11 -4.65 23.53 -3.12
C LEU A 11 -3.57 23.63 -4.22
N ASP A 12 -2.33 23.95 -3.82
CA ASP A 12 -1.13 23.93 -4.69
C ASP A 12 -0.35 22.59 -4.63
N LYS A 13 -0.84 21.63 -3.84
CA LYS A 13 -0.15 20.37 -3.51
C LYS A 13 -0.43 19.25 -4.50
N LEU A 14 -1.69 19.10 -4.96
CA LEU A 14 -2.07 18.13 -5.98
C LEU A 14 -2.69 18.86 -7.17
N LYS A 15 -2.28 18.49 -8.39
CA LYS A 15 -2.62 19.23 -9.61
C LYS A 15 -3.10 18.29 -10.70
N ASP A 16 -4.36 18.44 -11.08
CA ASP A 16 -4.99 17.78 -12.22
C ASP A 16 -4.80 16.25 -12.23
N ILE A 17 -5.04 15.63 -11.06
CA ILE A 17 -4.92 14.18 -10.90
C ILE A 17 -6.03 13.52 -11.71
N ASN A 18 -5.63 12.68 -12.67
CA ASN A 18 -6.50 11.82 -13.46
C ASN A 18 -6.03 10.40 -13.31
N TYR A 19 -6.77 9.58 -12.58
CA TYR A 19 -6.46 8.16 -12.36
C TYR A 19 -7.68 7.39 -11.89
N THR A 20 -7.72 6.09 -12.21
CA THR A 20 -8.76 5.17 -11.76
C THR A 20 -8.14 3.94 -11.12
N PHE A 21 -8.34 3.79 -9.81
CA PHE A 21 -8.05 2.55 -9.11
C PHE A 21 -9.16 1.53 -9.43
N LYS A 22 -8.77 0.40 -10.02
CA LYS A 22 -9.71 -0.64 -10.41
C LYS A 22 -10.03 -1.58 -9.25
N GLU A 23 -11.25 -2.11 -9.23
CA GLU A 23 -11.67 -3.08 -8.21
C GLU A 23 -10.90 -4.39 -8.34
N GLY A 24 -10.52 -4.98 -7.19
CA GLY A 24 -9.83 -6.26 -7.13
C GLY A 24 -8.37 -6.23 -7.58
N GLU A 25 -7.81 -5.06 -7.90
CA GLU A 25 -6.41 -4.93 -8.32
C GLU A 25 -5.54 -4.40 -7.16
N ILE A 26 -4.23 -4.68 -7.26
CA ILE A 26 -3.21 -4.03 -6.44
C ILE A 26 -2.69 -2.82 -7.23
N THR A 27 -2.63 -1.66 -6.58
CA THR A 27 -1.99 -0.46 -7.12
C THR A 27 -0.97 0.08 -6.13
N TYR A 28 0.26 0.21 -6.57
CA TYR A 28 1.33 0.88 -5.85
C TYR A 28 1.29 2.39 -6.14
N LEU A 29 1.14 3.17 -5.10
CA LEU A 29 1.27 4.62 -5.16
C LEU A 29 2.69 4.97 -4.69
N ILE A 30 3.58 5.25 -5.64
CA ILE A 30 4.99 5.51 -5.38
C ILE A 30 5.37 6.97 -5.66
N GLY A 31 6.50 7.39 -5.14
CA GLY A 31 7.04 8.75 -5.35
C GLY A 31 7.90 9.21 -4.17
N SER A 32 8.78 10.17 -4.39
CA SER A 32 9.64 10.71 -3.32
C SER A 32 8.82 11.30 -2.16
N SER A 33 9.46 11.49 -1.00
CA SER A 33 8.82 12.19 0.12
C SER A 33 8.31 13.57 -0.34
N GLY A 34 7.14 13.96 0.12
CA GLY A 34 6.49 15.21 -0.28
C GLY A 34 5.89 15.21 -1.70
N SER A 35 5.86 14.08 -2.42
CA SER A 35 5.24 14.03 -3.75
C SER A 35 3.71 14.12 -3.75
N GLY A 36 3.05 13.94 -2.59
CA GLY A 36 1.61 14.04 -2.41
C GLY A 36 0.88 12.70 -2.20
N LYS A 37 1.59 11.59 -1.96
CA LYS A 37 1.01 10.25 -1.79
C LYS A 37 -0.01 10.19 -0.63
N THR A 38 0.42 10.58 0.56
CA THR A 38 -0.43 10.60 1.77
C THR A 38 -1.61 11.55 1.59
N LEU A 39 -1.39 12.70 0.95
CA LEU A 39 -2.48 13.63 0.68
C LEU A 39 -3.50 13.07 -0.31
N LEU A 40 -3.05 12.28 -1.30
CA LEU A 40 -3.95 11.59 -2.22
C LEU A 40 -4.79 10.55 -1.48
N SER A 41 -4.21 9.81 -0.51
CA SER A 41 -4.96 8.86 0.31
C SER A 41 -5.96 9.55 1.24
N TYR A 42 -5.63 10.71 1.78
CA TYR A 42 -6.57 11.50 2.60
C TYR A 42 -7.79 11.97 1.81
N LEU A 43 -7.63 12.31 0.53
CA LEU A 43 -8.76 12.56 -0.36
C LEU A 43 -9.64 11.31 -0.53
N MET A 44 -9.03 10.12 -0.69
CA MET A 44 -9.77 8.85 -0.81
C MET A 44 -10.61 8.53 0.42
N LEU A 45 -10.15 8.95 1.60
CA LEU A 45 -10.84 8.76 2.90
C LEU A 45 -11.86 9.87 3.21
N GLY A 46 -11.90 10.93 2.41
CA GLY A 46 -12.68 12.12 2.72
C GLY A 46 -12.20 12.86 3.97
N LEU A 47 -10.91 12.74 4.32
CA LEU A 47 -10.28 13.52 5.39
C LEU A 47 -9.98 14.95 4.94
N VAL A 48 -9.75 15.12 3.65
CA VAL A 48 -9.66 16.42 2.97
C VAL A 48 -10.51 16.37 1.71
N LEU A 49 -10.99 17.52 1.25
CA LEU A 49 -11.88 17.63 0.10
C LEU A 49 -11.15 18.22 -1.11
N PRO A 50 -11.42 17.76 -2.33
CA PRO A 50 -10.82 18.34 -3.52
C PRO A 50 -11.20 19.82 -3.65
N THR A 51 -10.24 20.66 -4.05
CA THR A 51 -10.52 22.06 -4.36
C THR A 51 -11.03 22.27 -5.78
N LYS A 52 -10.74 21.29 -6.67
CA LYS A 52 -11.22 21.24 -8.06
C LYS A 52 -11.34 19.80 -8.52
N GLY A 53 -12.17 19.60 -9.54
CA GLY A 53 -12.39 18.29 -10.14
C GLY A 53 -13.37 17.42 -9.37
N ASN A 54 -13.52 16.18 -9.81
CA ASN A 54 -14.48 15.23 -9.26
C ASN A 54 -13.77 13.99 -8.73
N LEU A 55 -13.94 13.69 -7.45
CA LEU A 55 -13.50 12.45 -6.82
C LEU A 55 -14.69 11.55 -6.58
N SER A 56 -14.58 10.29 -6.95
CA SER A 56 -15.59 9.27 -6.64
C SER A 56 -14.95 8.07 -5.96
N VAL A 57 -15.51 7.63 -4.83
CA VAL A 57 -15.10 6.44 -4.08
C VAL A 57 -16.26 5.48 -4.03
N LEU A 58 -16.10 4.29 -4.63
CA LEU A 58 -17.12 3.25 -4.72
C LEU A 58 -18.48 3.77 -5.24
N GLY A 59 -18.42 4.66 -6.24
CA GLY A 59 -19.59 5.28 -6.85
C GLY A 59 -20.15 6.49 -6.13
N ASN A 60 -19.65 6.83 -4.92
CA ASN A 60 -20.06 8.03 -4.19
C ASN A 60 -19.14 9.19 -4.54
N ILE A 61 -19.72 10.33 -4.89
CA ILE A 61 -18.99 11.57 -5.16
C ILE A 61 -18.54 12.16 -3.83
N ILE A 62 -17.29 12.60 -3.78
CA ILE A 62 -16.69 13.35 -2.67
C ILE A 62 -16.43 14.78 -3.13
N ASP A 63 -17.13 15.72 -2.56
CA ASP A 63 -17.03 17.14 -2.82
C ASP A 63 -17.32 17.99 -1.57
N SER A 64 -17.38 19.30 -1.73
CA SER A 64 -17.67 20.24 -0.65
C SER A 64 -19.07 20.12 -0.04
N GLU A 65 -20.00 19.46 -0.72
CA GLU A 65 -21.38 19.24 -0.25
C GLU A 65 -21.54 17.93 0.50
N THR A 66 -20.55 17.04 0.42
CA THR A 66 -20.55 15.74 1.11
C THR A 66 -20.51 15.95 2.63
N LYS A 67 -21.58 15.61 3.33
CA LYS A 67 -21.72 15.78 4.79
C LYS A 67 -21.43 14.52 5.59
N ASP A 68 -21.64 13.35 5.00
CA ASP A 68 -21.49 12.06 5.68
C ASP A 68 -20.46 11.18 4.96
N PHE A 69 -19.34 10.96 5.63
CA PHE A 69 -18.26 10.09 5.17
C PHE A 69 -18.30 8.71 5.82
N THR A 70 -19.33 8.40 6.63
CA THR A 70 -19.43 7.14 7.38
C THR A 70 -19.40 5.93 6.44
N TYR A 71 -20.11 6.01 5.31
CA TYR A 71 -20.09 4.93 4.32
C TYR A 71 -18.68 4.71 3.77
N ILE A 72 -18.00 5.79 3.36
CA ILE A 72 -16.65 5.71 2.77
C ILE A 72 -15.67 5.11 3.78
N ARG A 73 -15.65 5.61 5.02
CA ARG A 73 -14.75 5.14 6.09
C ARG A 73 -14.99 3.69 6.48
N ARG A 74 -16.20 3.16 6.28
CA ARG A 74 -16.48 1.73 6.45
C ARG A 74 -16.00 0.89 5.29
N GLN A 75 -15.96 1.44 4.08
CA GLN A 75 -15.64 0.72 2.86
C GLN A 75 -14.17 0.87 2.44
N VAL A 76 -13.45 1.80 3.04
CA VAL A 76 -12.01 2.02 2.81
C VAL A 76 -11.29 1.85 4.14
N GLY A 77 -10.63 0.72 4.33
CA GLY A 77 -9.72 0.47 5.46
C GLY A 77 -8.39 1.17 5.20
N TYR A 78 -7.79 1.73 6.22
CA TYR A 78 -6.48 2.38 6.15
C TYR A 78 -5.57 1.83 7.23
N VAL A 79 -4.35 1.51 6.89
CA VAL A 79 -3.27 1.13 7.81
C VAL A 79 -2.19 2.19 7.68
N PHE A 80 -1.91 2.88 8.78
CA PHE A 80 -0.95 3.97 8.82
C PHE A 80 0.49 3.46 8.88
N GLN A 81 1.43 4.34 8.58
CA GLN A 81 2.86 4.04 8.54
C GLN A 81 3.41 3.51 9.87
N GLU A 82 2.90 4.01 10.99
CA GLU A 82 3.31 3.64 12.35
C GLU A 82 2.13 3.05 13.12
N PRO A 83 1.87 1.73 13.02
CA PRO A 83 0.71 1.11 13.69
C PRO A 83 0.67 1.34 15.21
N MET A 84 1.84 1.53 15.86
CA MET A 84 1.89 1.79 17.30
C MET A 84 1.24 3.12 17.70
N GLU A 85 1.23 4.11 16.83
CA GLU A 85 0.58 5.40 17.11
C GLU A 85 -0.95 5.32 17.07
N GLU A 86 -1.48 4.24 16.49
CA GLU A 86 -2.91 3.99 16.41
C GLU A 86 -3.46 3.18 17.59
N PHE A 87 -2.61 2.40 18.27
CA PHE A 87 -3.02 1.55 19.38
C PHE A 87 -3.14 2.37 20.66
N PHE A 88 -4.27 2.21 21.35
CA PHE A 88 -4.55 2.95 22.60
C PHE A 88 -5.29 2.12 23.64
N THR A 89 -5.66 0.86 23.33
CA THR A 89 -6.33 -0.04 24.25
C THR A 89 -5.34 -0.99 24.93
N THR A 90 -5.81 -1.73 25.92
CA THR A 90 -4.99 -2.63 26.72
C THR A 90 -4.88 -4.04 26.14
N SER A 91 -5.74 -4.39 25.17
CA SER A 91 -5.74 -5.71 24.55
C SER A 91 -6.03 -5.66 23.05
N VAL A 92 -5.51 -6.65 22.32
CA VAL A 92 -5.77 -6.88 20.88
C VAL A 92 -7.27 -6.96 20.60
N LYS A 93 -8.04 -7.59 21.48
CA LYS A 93 -9.51 -7.68 21.38
C LYS A 93 -10.12 -6.30 21.38
N GLU A 94 -9.80 -5.49 22.37
CA GLU A 94 -10.35 -4.14 22.54
C GLU A 94 -10.02 -3.22 21.35
N GLU A 95 -8.81 -3.33 20.78
CA GLU A 95 -8.42 -2.55 19.60
C GLU A 95 -9.34 -2.84 18.41
N ILE A 96 -9.58 -4.11 18.11
CA ILE A 96 -10.46 -4.48 17.01
C ILE A 96 -11.92 -4.10 17.32
N GLU A 97 -12.37 -4.33 18.56
CA GLU A 97 -13.73 -3.98 18.99
C GLU A 97 -14.00 -2.47 18.92
N PHE A 98 -13.01 -1.64 19.24
CA PHE A 98 -13.17 -0.20 19.19
C PHE A 98 -13.57 0.28 17.78
N GLY A 99 -12.87 -0.18 16.76
CA GLY A 99 -13.21 0.13 15.37
C GLY A 99 -14.62 -0.33 15.00
N LEU A 100 -15.00 -1.53 15.43
CA LEU A 100 -16.34 -2.09 15.19
C LEU A 100 -17.43 -1.31 15.90
N LYS A 101 -17.25 -0.98 17.19
CA LYS A 101 -18.21 -0.24 18.02
C LYS A 101 -18.46 1.17 17.47
N ASN A 102 -17.39 1.88 17.11
CA ASN A 102 -17.49 3.23 16.53
C ASN A 102 -18.25 3.25 15.20
N ASN A 103 -18.20 2.16 14.45
CA ASN A 103 -18.95 2.00 13.23
C ASN A 103 -20.34 1.37 13.43
N LYS A 104 -20.87 1.35 14.66
CA LYS A 104 -22.18 0.81 15.00
C LYS A 104 -22.38 -0.64 14.55
N PHE A 105 -21.34 -1.47 14.66
CA PHE A 105 -21.45 -2.90 14.38
C PHE A 105 -22.32 -3.58 15.44
N LYS A 106 -23.03 -4.64 15.06
CA LYS A 106 -23.95 -5.35 15.97
C LYS A 106 -23.19 -6.03 17.10
N LEU A 107 -23.51 -5.69 18.35
CA LEU A 107 -22.81 -6.17 19.55
C LEU A 107 -22.86 -7.69 19.71
N ASP A 108 -23.94 -8.34 19.31
CA ASP A 108 -24.13 -9.80 19.35
C ASP A 108 -23.19 -10.59 18.43
N LYS A 109 -22.48 -9.90 17.53
CA LYS A 109 -21.54 -10.49 16.55
C LYS A 109 -20.08 -10.07 16.75
N LEU A 110 -19.80 -9.25 17.76
CA LEU A 110 -18.45 -8.69 17.97
C LEU A 110 -17.37 -9.77 18.09
N ASP A 111 -17.53 -10.73 19.01
CA ASP A 111 -16.52 -11.79 19.24
C ASP A 111 -16.25 -12.60 17.95
N LYS A 112 -17.29 -12.90 17.17
CA LYS A 112 -17.12 -13.60 15.89
C LYS A 112 -16.35 -12.76 14.87
N GLN A 113 -16.62 -11.45 14.85
CA GLN A 113 -15.97 -10.54 13.91
C GLN A 113 -14.50 -10.33 14.29
N VAL A 114 -14.21 -10.16 15.58
CA VAL A 114 -12.85 -10.08 16.11
C VAL A 114 -12.06 -11.35 15.77
N ALA A 115 -12.61 -12.52 16.07
CA ALA A 115 -11.98 -13.79 15.74
C ALA A 115 -11.77 -13.96 14.23
N SER A 116 -12.71 -13.51 13.39
CA SER A 116 -12.59 -13.53 11.95
C SER A 116 -11.46 -12.62 11.46
N ALA A 117 -11.33 -11.40 12.02
CA ALA A 117 -10.29 -10.46 11.67
C ALA A 117 -8.89 -11.03 11.97
N LEU A 118 -8.66 -11.60 13.15
CA LEU A 118 -7.40 -12.26 13.50
C LEU A 118 -7.08 -13.43 12.57
N LYS A 119 -8.07 -14.27 12.27
CA LYS A 119 -7.90 -15.41 11.36
C LYS A 119 -7.53 -14.97 9.92
N MET A 120 -8.09 -13.85 9.46
CA MET A 120 -7.75 -13.32 8.14
C MET A 120 -6.25 -13.02 8.00
N VAL A 121 -5.66 -12.42 9.04
CA VAL A 121 -4.23 -12.05 9.04
C VAL A 121 -3.30 -13.14 9.58
N GLY A 122 -3.84 -14.26 10.07
CA GLY A 122 -3.05 -15.37 10.58
C GLY A 122 -2.52 -15.16 11.99
N LEU A 123 -3.12 -14.26 12.78
CA LEU A 123 -2.84 -14.14 14.21
C LEU A 123 -3.68 -15.13 14.99
N PRO A 124 -3.08 -15.85 15.98
CA PRO A 124 -3.79 -16.83 16.81
C PRO A 124 -4.77 -16.16 17.79
N LEU A 125 -5.87 -16.84 18.10
CA LEU A 125 -6.86 -16.35 19.07
C LEU A 125 -6.30 -16.16 20.49
N SER A 126 -5.20 -16.85 20.84
CA SER A 126 -4.48 -16.65 22.11
C SER A 126 -3.93 -15.23 22.29
N TYR A 127 -3.91 -14.43 21.22
CA TYR A 127 -3.45 -13.04 21.28
C TYR A 127 -4.53 -12.05 21.74
N LEU A 128 -5.78 -12.49 21.85
CA LEU A 128 -6.91 -11.61 22.16
C LEU A 128 -6.68 -10.76 23.42
N GLU A 129 -6.13 -11.35 24.47
CA GLU A 129 -5.88 -10.70 25.76
C GLU A 129 -4.46 -10.08 25.85
N GLN A 130 -3.63 -10.21 24.82
CA GLN A 130 -2.30 -9.63 24.81
C GLN A 130 -2.37 -8.10 24.60
N ASN A 131 -1.42 -7.41 25.23
CA ASN A 131 -1.25 -5.99 25.00
C ASN A 131 -0.64 -5.75 23.62
N PRO A 132 -1.26 -4.91 22.75
CA PRO A 132 -0.77 -4.62 21.41
C PRO A 132 0.67 -4.12 21.36
N PHE A 133 1.11 -3.40 22.38
CA PHE A 133 2.47 -2.85 22.45
C PHE A 133 3.56 -3.91 22.71
N THR A 134 3.19 -5.11 23.16
CA THR A 134 4.15 -6.22 23.39
C THR A 134 4.38 -7.07 22.14
N LEU A 135 3.61 -6.86 21.08
CA LEU A 135 3.73 -7.59 19.83
C LEU A 135 5.02 -7.21 19.07
N SER A 136 5.57 -8.14 18.29
CA SER A 136 6.65 -7.86 17.34
C SER A 136 6.19 -6.93 16.22
N GLY A 137 7.13 -6.32 15.49
CA GLY A 137 6.80 -5.43 14.36
C GLY A 137 5.86 -6.07 13.34
N GLY A 138 6.16 -7.29 12.91
CA GLY A 138 5.30 -8.01 11.96
C GLY A 138 3.92 -8.38 12.51
N GLU A 139 3.82 -8.68 13.81
CA GLU A 139 2.52 -8.95 14.46
C GLU A 139 1.69 -7.67 14.62
N ARG A 140 2.34 -6.53 14.92
CA ARG A 140 1.67 -5.22 14.96
C ARG A 140 1.12 -4.82 13.59
N GLU A 141 1.90 -5.02 12.54
CA GLU A 141 1.43 -4.77 11.17
C GLU A 141 0.21 -5.66 10.84
N LYS A 142 0.27 -6.95 11.19
CA LYS A 142 -0.87 -7.86 11.03
C LYS A 142 -2.08 -7.42 11.85
N LEU A 143 -1.88 -6.93 13.07
CA LEU A 143 -2.98 -6.41 13.90
C LEU A 143 -3.61 -5.16 13.27
N ALA A 144 -2.82 -4.19 12.81
CA ALA A 144 -3.34 -3.01 12.12
C ALA A 144 -4.15 -3.38 10.86
N ILE A 145 -3.64 -4.35 10.08
CA ILE A 145 -4.38 -4.90 8.94
C ILE A 145 -5.68 -5.60 9.40
N ALA A 146 -5.66 -6.35 10.53
CA ALA A 146 -6.86 -6.99 11.08
C ALA A 146 -7.92 -5.95 11.48
N ILE A 147 -7.50 -4.86 12.14
CA ILE A 147 -8.38 -3.75 12.50
C ILE A 147 -9.02 -3.14 11.25
N ALA A 148 -8.21 -2.82 10.25
CA ALA A 148 -8.69 -2.28 8.98
C ALA A 148 -9.66 -3.23 8.26
N LEU A 149 -9.40 -4.56 8.30
CA LEU A 149 -10.25 -5.59 7.70
C LEU A 149 -11.51 -5.91 8.50
N SER A 150 -11.57 -5.57 9.78
CA SER A 150 -12.67 -5.96 10.69
C SER A 150 -14.04 -5.49 10.22
N LEU A 151 -14.11 -4.35 9.54
CA LEU A 151 -15.34 -3.82 8.93
C LEU A 151 -15.65 -4.42 7.56
N ASN A 152 -14.81 -5.35 7.08
CA ASN A 152 -14.93 -5.96 5.76
C ASN A 152 -14.95 -4.92 4.61
N PRO A 153 -14.01 -3.96 4.58
CA PRO A 153 -14.00 -2.91 3.56
C PRO A 153 -13.78 -3.49 2.16
N LYS A 154 -14.17 -2.75 1.13
CA LYS A 154 -13.90 -3.11 -0.29
C LYS A 154 -12.50 -2.71 -0.73
N VAL A 155 -11.97 -1.63 -0.15
CA VAL A 155 -10.64 -1.08 -0.45
C VAL A 155 -9.81 -1.11 0.81
N ILE A 156 -8.53 -1.48 0.69
CA ILE A 156 -7.53 -1.35 1.74
C ILE A 156 -6.39 -0.48 1.23
N ILE A 157 -5.99 0.48 2.04
CA ILE A 157 -4.81 1.32 1.81
C ILE A 157 -3.78 0.97 2.88
N LEU A 158 -2.57 0.59 2.45
CA LEU A 158 -1.42 0.31 3.31
C LEU A 158 -0.39 1.43 3.09
N ASP A 159 -0.10 2.21 4.11
CA ASP A 159 0.87 3.31 4.00
C ASP A 159 2.22 2.90 4.56
N GLU A 160 3.22 2.74 3.67
CA GLU A 160 4.61 2.32 3.95
C GLU A 160 4.71 1.05 4.83
N PRO A 161 4.02 -0.05 4.51
CA PRO A 161 3.81 -1.19 5.41
C PRO A 161 5.07 -2.02 5.68
N THR A 162 6.22 -1.67 5.10
CA THR A 162 7.47 -2.45 5.22
C THR A 162 8.54 -1.78 6.08
N ILE A 163 8.35 -0.52 6.50
CA ILE A 163 9.41 0.28 7.14
C ILE A 163 9.99 -0.38 8.40
N TYR A 164 9.15 -1.03 9.21
CA TYR A 164 9.56 -1.62 10.50
C TYR A 164 9.63 -3.15 10.44
N LEU A 165 9.71 -3.74 9.24
CA LEU A 165 9.69 -5.18 9.05
C LEU A 165 11.05 -5.71 8.63
N ASP A 166 11.43 -6.86 9.18
CA ASP A 166 12.52 -7.68 8.68
C ASP A 166 12.11 -8.46 7.41
N ASP A 167 13.08 -9.06 6.74
CA ASP A 167 12.85 -9.79 5.48
C ASP A 167 11.82 -10.91 5.62
N LYS A 168 11.79 -11.61 6.76
CA LYS A 168 10.80 -12.66 7.04
C LYS A 168 9.40 -12.08 7.13
N SER A 169 9.24 -11.01 7.91
CA SER A 169 7.96 -10.31 8.08
C SER A 169 7.47 -9.69 6.75
N ILE A 170 8.38 -9.17 5.92
CA ILE A 170 8.05 -8.69 4.56
C ILE A 170 7.51 -9.85 3.70
N TYR A 171 8.15 -11.03 3.75
CA TYR A 171 7.65 -12.20 3.03
C TYR A 171 6.24 -12.60 3.50
N GLU A 172 6.02 -12.66 4.81
CA GLU A 172 4.71 -12.96 5.39
C GLU A 172 3.64 -11.92 5.00
N LEU A 173 4.01 -10.63 4.95
CA LEU A 173 3.13 -9.56 4.49
C LEU A 173 2.76 -9.73 3.00
N VAL A 174 3.71 -10.10 2.15
CA VAL A 174 3.46 -10.39 0.73
C VAL A 174 2.42 -11.49 0.58
N GLU A 175 2.58 -12.61 1.30
CA GLU A 175 1.62 -13.72 1.26
C GLU A 175 0.25 -13.32 1.83
N LEU A 176 0.22 -12.49 2.86
CA LEU A 176 -1.02 -11.93 3.40
C LEU A 176 -1.74 -11.06 2.38
N ILE A 177 -1.02 -10.16 1.69
CA ILE A 177 -1.59 -9.29 0.65
C ILE A 177 -2.16 -10.12 -0.51
N LYS A 178 -1.45 -11.16 -0.98
CA LYS A 178 -1.95 -12.11 -1.98
C LYS A 178 -3.27 -12.73 -1.53
N LYS A 179 -3.30 -13.26 -0.31
CA LYS A 179 -4.48 -13.88 0.29
C LYS A 179 -5.66 -12.89 0.37
N ILE A 180 -5.41 -11.64 0.76
CA ILE A 180 -6.43 -10.59 0.85
C ILE A 180 -7.00 -10.30 -0.54
N LYS A 181 -6.16 -10.19 -1.55
CA LYS A 181 -6.58 -9.98 -2.94
C LYS A 181 -7.38 -11.17 -3.47
N GLU A 182 -6.81 -12.36 -3.42
CA GLU A 182 -7.35 -13.53 -4.13
C GLU A 182 -8.57 -14.12 -3.41
N LYS A 183 -8.47 -14.31 -2.09
CA LYS A 183 -9.52 -14.98 -1.31
C LYS A 183 -10.65 -14.05 -0.93
N TYR A 184 -10.35 -12.78 -0.66
CA TYR A 184 -11.35 -11.82 -0.19
C TYR A 184 -11.73 -10.76 -1.24
N ASN A 185 -11.14 -10.86 -2.44
CA ASN A 185 -11.41 -9.99 -3.59
C ASN A 185 -11.37 -8.49 -3.23
N LYS A 186 -10.34 -8.08 -2.46
CA LYS A 186 -10.16 -6.69 -2.05
C LYS A 186 -9.37 -5.90 -3.08
N THR A 187 -9.70 -4.63 -3.22
CA THR A 187 -8.86 -3.65 -3.89
C THR A 187 -7.79 -3.20 -2.92
N ILE A 188 -6.52 -3.22 -3.32
CA ILE A 188 -5.42 -2.91 -2.42
C ILE A 188 -4.61 -1.76 -3.02
N ILE A 189 -4.42 -0.71 -2.23
CA ILE A 189 -3.57 0.43 -2.58
C ILE A 189 -2.40 0.40 -1.60
N ILE A 190 -1.18 0.34 -2.11
CA ILE A 190 0.04 0.31 -1.31
C ILE A 190 0.82 1.57 -1.59
N ILE A 191 0.95 2.42 -0.58
CA ILE A 191 1.80 3.60 -0.65
C ILE A 191 3.19 3.16 -0.21
N THR A 192 4.20 3.31 -1.06
CA THR A 192 5.57 2.95 -0.68
C THR A 192 6.63 3.64 -1.53
N ASN A 193 7.82 3.77 -0.95
CA ASN A 193 9.04 4.19 -1.64
C ASN A 193 9.96 3.00 -1.96
N ASP A 194 9.66 1.80 -1.44
CA ASP A 194 10.49 0.61 -1.59
C ASP A 194 10.22 -0.11 -2.91
N ILE A 195 11.11 0.09 -3.89
CA ILE A 195 11.05 -0.57 -5.19
C ILE A 195 11.23 -2.08 -5.08
N ASN A 196 12.02 -2.57 -4.10
CA ASN A 196 12.20 -4.01 -3.90
C ASN A 196 10.88 -4.66 -3.48
N PHE A 197 10.11 -3.98 -2.64
CA PHE A 197 8.80 -4.47 -2.24
C PHE A 197 7.80 -4.46 -3.41
N VAL A 198 7.79 -3.38 -4.22
CA VAL A 198 6.93 -3.29 -5.43
C VAL A 198 7.15 -4.46 -6.38
N MET A 199 8.37 -4.98 -6.48
CA MET A 199 8.70 -6.10 -7.36
C MET A 199 8.30 -7.48 -6.82
N LYS A 200 7.84 -7.57 -5.55
CA LYS A 200 7.44 -8.85 -4.95
C LYS A 200 6.02 -9.28 -5.31
N LEU A 201 5.18 -8.36 -5.78
CA LEU A 201 3.78 -8.62 -6.15
C LEU A 201 3.43 -7.91 -7.45
N GLU A 202 2.70 -8.59 -8.31
CA GLU A 202 2.16 -7.98 -9.52
C GLU A 202 1.09 -6.93 -9.20
N GLY A 203 1.15 -5.79 -9.87
CA GLY A 203 0.20 -4.71 -9.69
C GLY A 203 0.42 -3.53 -10.63
N ASN A 204 -0.46 -2.55 -10.55
CA ASN A 204 -0.29 -1.28 -11.25
C ASN A 204 0.60 -0.34 -10.43
N ILE A 205 1.32 0.53 -11.08
CA ILE A 205 2.20 1.51 -10.45
C ILE A 205 1.79 2.91 -10.88
N LEU A 206 1.41 3.72 -9.92
CA LEU A 206 1.15 5.14 -10.07
C LEU A 206 2.27 5.93 -9.40
N LEU A 207 3.13 6.56 -10.22
CA LEU A 207 4.21 7.41 -9.72
C LEU A 207 3.73 8.86 -9.61
N LEU A 208 3.78 9.40 -8.40
CA LEU A 208 3.56 10.83 -8.17
C LEU A 208 4.88 11.59 -8.12
N LYS A 209 4.89 12.75 -8.76
CA LYS A 209 5.99 13.71 -8.69
C LYS A 209 5.45 15.13 -8.56
N LYS A 210 5.81 15.82 -7.47
CA LYS A 210 5.40 17.22 -7.23
C LYS A 210 3.89 17.44 -7.41
N GLY A 211 3.09 16.52 -6.87
CA GLY A 211 1.63 16.60 -6.89
C GLY A 211 0.97 16.26 -8.23
N LYS A 212 1.67 15.66 -9.17
CA LYS A 212 1.14 15.22 -10.47
C LYS A 212 1.42 13.75 -10.71
N VAL A 213 0.57 13.11 -11.51
CA VAL A 213 0.84 11.79 -12.06
C VAL A 213 1.97 11.92 -13.08
N ASN A 214 3.06 11.21 -12.84
CA ASN A 214 4.25 11.23 -13.70
C ASN A 214 4.40 9.96 -14.53
N LEU A 215 3.93 8.82 -13.99
CA LEU A 215 4.00 7.51 -14.64
C LEU A 215 2.82 6.66 -14.17
N ASP A 216 2.24 5.92 -15.12
CA ASP A 216 1.20 4.91 -14.92
C ASP A 216 1.60 3.68 -15.74
N ILE A 217 2.00 2.62 -15.07
CA ILE A 217 2.51 1.38 -15.68
C ILE A 217 2.15 0.17 -14.82
N THR A 218 2.41 -1.02 -15.33
CA THR A 218 2.38 -2.27 -14.58
C THR A 218 3.77 -2.60 -14.00
N SER A 219 3.83 -3.40 -12.94
CA SER A 219 5.07 -3.71 -12.20
C SER A 219 6.12 -4.42 -13.06
N ASP A 220 5.71 -5.21 -14.06
CA ASP A 220 6.61 -5.83 -15.04
C ASP A 220 7.42 -4.82 -15.86
N LYS A 221 6.90 -3.60 -16.06
CA LYS A 221 7.56 -2.52 -16.78
C LYS A 221 8.41 -1.59 -15.89
N LEU A 222 8.49 -1.88 -14.60
CA LEU A 222 9.16 -1.00 -13.63
C LEU A 222 10.64 -0.83 -13.95
N LEU A 223 11.34 -1.93 -14.22
CA LEU A 223 12.79 -1.91 -14.49
C LEU A 223 13.15 -1.18 -15.79
N ASP A 224 12.25 -1.20 -16.78
CA ASP A 224 12.43 -0.44 -18.03
C ASP A 224 12.30 1.08 -17.81
N ASN A 225 11.61 1.48 -16.74
CA ASN A 225 11.37 2.88 -16.41
C ASN A 225 12.24 3.40 -15.26
N ILE A 226 13.32 2.68 -14.91
CA ILE A 226 14.19 3.00 -13.76
C ILE A 226 14.75 4.43 -13.81
N ASP A 227 15.06 4.93 -14.99
CA ASP A 227 15.59 6.29 -15.16
C ASP A 227 14.52 7.37 -14.84
N LYS A 228 13.25 7.10 -15.13
CA LYS A 228 12.14 7.98 -14.75
C LYS A 228 11.94 8.00 -13.24
N LEU A 229 12.07 6.82 -12.59
CA LEU A 229 11.99 6.69 -11.14
C LEU A 229 13.10 7.51 -10.48
N LYS A 230 14.34 7.34 -10.94
CA LYS A 230 15.50 8.09 -10.46
C LYS A 230 15.34 9.61 -10.61
N ARG A 231 14.89 10.06 -11.79
CA ARG A 231 14.60 11.50 -12.05
C ARG A 231 13.43 12.03 -11.20
N SER A 232 12.62 11.14 -10.63
CA SER A 232 11.53 11.49 -9.72
C SER A 232 11.93 11.46 -8.26
N GLY A 233 13.25 11.27 -7.96
CA GLY A 233 13.79 11.26 -6.62
C GLY A 233 13.55 9.95 -5.87
N MET A 234 13.23 8.86 -6.58
CA MET A 234 13.13 7.52 -5.98
C MET A 234 14.51 6.90 -5.86
N GLU A 235 14.73 6.18 -4.78
CA GLU A 235 15.91 5.34 -4.63
C GLU A 235 15.82 4.12 -5.55
N VAL A 236 16.93 3.82 -6.21
CA VAL A 236 17.02 2.69 -7.13
C VAL A 236 17.75 1.56 -6.42
N PRO A 237 17.27 0.31 -6.48
CA PRO A 237 17.94 -0.84 -5.87
C PRO A 237 19.42 -0.92 -6.22
N SER A 238 20.25 -1.26 -5.22
CA SER A 238 21.73 -1.30 -5.38
C SER A 238 22.18 -2.22 -6.51
N ILE A 239 21.47 -3.33 -6.72
CA ILE A 239 21.76 -4.25 -7.82
C ILE A 239 21.60 -3.58 -9.19
N ILE A 240 20.59 -2.74 -9.38
CA ILE A 240 20.40 -2.00 -10.63
C ILE A 240 21.53 -0.97 -10.84
N ASN A 241 21.97 -0.32 -9.75
CA ASN A 241 23.14 0.58 -9.83
C ASN A 241 24.41 -0.20 -10.20
N PHE A 242 24.57 -1.41 -9.67
CA PHE A 242 25.68 -2.31 -10.01
C PHE A 242 25.61 -2.71 -11.49
N ILE A 243 24.47 -3.16 -12.00
CA ILE A 243 24.27 -3.50 -13.42
C ILE A 243 24.63 -2.31 -14.31
N ASN A 244 24.14 -1.10 -13.99
CA ASN A 244 24.46 0.10 -14.77
C ASN A 244 25.96 0.45 -14.77
N ARG A 245 26.72 0.07 -13.73
CA ARG A 245 28.19 0.20 -13.69
C ARG A 245 28.86 -0.86 -14.57
N CYS A 246 28.39 -2.10 -14.51
CA CYS A 246 28.88 -3.18 -15.39
C CYS A 246 28.67 -2.83 -16.86
N ASP A 247 27.49 -2.32 -17.23
CA ASP A 247 27.17 -1.87 -18.58
C ASP A 247 28.21 -0.87 -19.10
N LYS A 248 28.60 0.09 -18.27
CA LYS A 248 29.58 1.10 -18.63
C LYS A 248 31.01 0.54 -18.78
N ILE A 249 31.40 -0.36 -17.87
CA ILE A 249 32.79 -0.92 -17.86
C ILE A 249 32.97 -1.88 -19.03
N LYS A 250 31.97 -2.72 -19.30
CA LYS A 250 32.03 -3.77 -20.34
C LYS A 250 31.57 -3.28 -21.72
N ASN A 251 31.05 -2.05 -21.81
CA ASN A 251 30.39 -1.50 -23.01
C ASN A 251 29.32 -2.47 -23.59
N LYS A 252 28.59 -3.14 -22.70
CA LYS A 252 27.58 -4.13 -22.98
C LYS A 252 26.38 -3.89 -22.06
N LYS A 253 25.16 -4.19 -22.52
CA LYS A 253 23.95 -4.08 -21.69
C LYS A 253 23.65 -5.43 -21.08
N PHE A 254 23.65 -5.48 -19.75
CA PHE A 254 23.14 -6.61 -18.97
C PHE A 254 21.65 -6.50 -18.72
N THR A 255 21.01 -7.63 -18.52
CA THR A 255 19.58 -7.68 -18.19
C THR A 255 19.31 -7.00 -16.84
N LYS A 256 18.43 -6.02 -16.81
CA LYS A 256 17.99 -5.40 -15.55
C LYS A 256 17.15 -6.39 -14.76
N THR A 257 17.67 -6.84 -13.64
CA THR A 257 17.03 -7.80 -12.76
C THR A 257 17.29 -7.46 -11.29
N LEU A 258 16.41 -7.87 -10.38
CA LEU A 258 16.66 -7.90 -8.94
C LEU A 258 17.13 -9.28 -8.46
N ASP A 259 17.12 -10.26 -9.33
CA ASP A 259 17.58 -11.63 -9.08
C ASP A 259 19.10 -11.70 -9.24
N ILE A 260 19.80 -11.87 -8.12
CA ILE A 260 21.27 -11.92 -8.07
C ILE A 260 21.80 -13.14 -8.81
N ASP A 261 21.13 -14.29 -8.70
CA ASP A 261 21.58 -15.55 -9.32
C ASP A 261 21.52 -15.44 -10.83
N LYS A 262 20.43 -14.89 -11.37
CA LYS A 262 20.33 -14.61 -12.82
C LYS A 262 21.42 -13.66 -13.31
N LEU A 263 21.72 -12.63 -12.54
CA LEU A 263 22.77 -11.68 -12.89
C LEU A 263 24.15 -12.35 -12.88
N VAL A 264 24.44 -13.18 -11.87
CA VAL A 264 25.69 -13.95 -11.76
C VAL A 264 25.86 -14.91 -12.92
N GLU A 265 24.80 -15.62 -13.31
CA GLU A 265 24.81 -16.51 -14.48
C GLU A 265 25.09 -15.74 -15.76
N GLU A 266 24.44 -14.60 -15.97
CA GLU A 266 24.68 -13.77 -17.16
C GLU A 266 26.11 -13.25 -17.21
N ILE A 267 26.69 -12.81 -16.08
CA ILE A 267 28.08 -12.37 -15.98
C ILE A 267 29.06 -13.53 -16.24
N LYS A 268 28.82 -14.73 -15.68
CA LYS A 268 29.68 -15.91 -15.90
C LYS A 268 29.65 -16.41 -17.35
N ASN A 269 28.50 -16.29 -18.01
CA ASN A 269 28.34 -16.68 -19.42
C ASN A 269 28.94 -15.65 -20.38
N ASP A 270 29.31 -14.48 -19.90
CA ASP A 270 30.02 -13.48 -20.67
C ASP A 270 31.50 -13.89 -20.83
N LYS A 271 31.78 -14.64 -21.91
CA LYS A 271 33.16 -15.16 -22.24
C LYS A 271 34.24 -14.12 -22.43
N GLN A 272 33.99 -12.87 -22.06
CA GLN A 272 34.96 -11.76 -22.11
C GLN A 272 35.57 -11.40 -20.73
N ILE A 273 35.46 -12.32 -19.74
CA ILE A 273 36.17 -12.21 -18.45
C ILE A 273 37.50 -12.96 -18.55
#